data_dea0e8af3c39150c61085c0d84405365
#
_entry.id   dea0e8af3c39150c61085c0d84405365
#
_cell.length_a   1.000
_cell.length_b   1.000
_cell.length_c   1.000
_cell.angle_alpha   90.00
_cell.angle_beta   90.00
_cell.angle_gamma   90.00
#
_symmetry.space_group_name_H-M   'P 1'
#
loop_
_entity.id
_entity.type
_entity.pdbx_description
1 polymer ?
#
loop_
_entity_poly.entity_id
_entity_poly.type
_entity_poly.pdbx_seq_one_letter_code
_entity_poly.pdbx_strand_id
1 'polypeptide(L)'
;MNHIFKLYLRNFVLVFFDDILVFSMDFSCHLCHLRVVLTVLLDNKLYAKRSKCVFGCVEMEYLGHLISGHGVRTDPRKTKAMLQWPIPTSVKALRGFLGLTSYYRKFVKDYGLIVAPLTALLKKDSFHWSTQVDLAFNTLKQAMSQPPVLALPNFTKPFVIECDASSTSLGAVLMQNH
;
A
#
# COMPACT_ATOMS: atom_id res chain seq x y z
N MET A 1 -5.74 15.82 -13.04
CA MET A 1 -6.37 15.71 -11.70
C MET A 1 -5.58 16.48 -10.63
N ASN A 2 -4.29 16.20 -10.36
CA ASN A 2 -3.53 16.87 -9.28
C ASN A 2 -3.51 18.41 -9.39
N HIS A 3 -3.49 18.96 -10.60
CA HIS A 3 -3.47 20.40 -10.80
C HIS A 3 -4.76 21.10 -10.32
N ILE A 4 -5.92 20.53 -10.60
CA ILE A 4 -7.22 21.13 -10.22
C ILE A 4 -7.49 21.03 -8.71
N PHE A 5 -6.91 20.01 -8.05
CA PHE A 5 -7.03 19.84 -6.60
C PHE A 5 -5.83 20.37 -5.81
N LYS A 6 -4.91 21.12 -6.44
CA LYS A 6 -3.64 21.56 -5.84
C LYS A 6 -3.80 22.19 -4.46
N LEU A 7 -4.83 23.03 -4.26
CA LEU A 7 -5.12 23.71 -2.99
C LEU A 7 -5.63 22.78 -1.88
N TYR A 8 -6.18 21.63 -2.24
CA TYR A 8 -6.86 20.71 -1.32
C TYR A 8 -6.07 19.43 -1.09
N LEU A 9 -5.02 19.18 -1.91
CA LEU A 9 -4.18 17.99 -1.79
C LEU A 9 -3.55 17.90 -0.40
N ARG A 10 -3.60 16.72 0.20
CA ARG A 10 -3.06 16.40 1.52
C ARG A 10 -3.74 17.12 2.70
N ASN A 11 -4.68 18.05 2.44
CA ASN A 11 -5.52 18.64 3.48
C ASN A 11 -6.73 17.73 3.75
N PHE A 12 -7.51 17.43 2.71
CA PHE A 12 -8.64 16.51 2.78
C PHE A 12 -8.89 15.74 1.47
N VAL A 13 -7.98 15.85 0.49
CA VAL A 13 -8.05 15.16 -0.80
C VAL A 13 -6.72 14.48 -1.12
N LEU A 14 -6.78 13.22 -1.51
CA LEU A 14 -5.70 12.51 -2.21
C LEU A 14 -6.18 12.16 -3.61
N VAL A 15 -5.28 12.28 -4.57
CA VAL A 15 -5.53 11.95 -5.97
C VAL A 15 -4.42 11.06 -6.50
N PHE A 16 -4.82 9.97 -7.11
CA PHE A 16 -3.93 9.07 -7.83
C PHE A 16 -4.56 8.74 -9.18
N PHE A 17 -3.99 9.29 -10.25
CA PHE A 17 -4.58 9.28 -11.59
C PHE A 17 -6.02 9.81 -11.59
N ASP A 18 -7.01 8.95 -11.74
CA ASP A 18 -8.45 9.21 -11.75
C ASP A 18 -9.16 8.85 -10.43
N ASP A 19 -8.47 8.16 -9.52
CA ASP A 19 -9.00 7.86 -8.19
C ASP A 19 -8.85 9.04 -7.23
N ILE A 20 -9.96 9.48 -6.64
CA ILE A 20 -10.02 10.58 -5.68
C ILE A 20 -10.50 10.05 -4.33
N LEU A 21 -9.68 10.23 -3.29
CA LEU A 21 -10.05 9.96 -1.91
C LEU A 21 -10.30 11.28 -1.18
N VAL A 22 -11.49 11.44 -0.62
CA VAL A 22 -11.85 12.56 0.26
C VAL A 22 -11.93 12.03 1.70
N PHE A 23 -11.19 12.66 2.62
CA PHE A 23 -11.17 12.26 4.02
C PHE A 23 -11.47 13.45 4.92
N SER A 24 -12.05 13.19 6.10
CA SER A 24 -12.49 14.21 7.02
C SER A 24 -12.54 13.64 8.43
N MET A 25 -12.45 14.49 9.44
CA MET A 25 -12.50 14.08 10.84
C MET A 25 -13.90 13.68 11.30
N ASP A 26 -14.93 14.33 10.75
CA ASP A 26 -16.33 14.09 11.07
C ASP A 26 -17.22 14.19 9.84
N PHE A 27 -18.49 13.79 9.97
CA PHE A 27 -19.44 13.74 8.87
C PHE A 27 -19.84 15.14 8.36
N SER A 28 -19.94 16.13 9.24
CA SER A 28 -20.31 17.51 8.85
C SER A 28 -19.20 18.15 7.99
N CYS A 29 -17.96 18.01 8.43
CA CYS A 29 -16.79 18.41 7.66
C CYS A 29 -16.72 17.63 6.32
N HIS A 30 -17.08 16.34 6.35
CA HIS A 30 -17.08 15.51 5.14
C HIS A 30 -18.04 16.02 4.07
N LEU A 31 -19.24 16.44 4.45
CA LEU A 31 -20.20 17.05 3.52
C LEU A 31 -19.67 18.34 2.90
N CYS A 32 -18.99 19.18 3.68
CA CYS A 32 -18.36 20.40 3.18
C CYS A 32 -17.24 20.08 2.19
N HIS A 33 -16.35 19.14 2.53
CA HIS A 33 -15.26 18.71 1.68
C HIS A 33 -15.76 18.08 0.37
N LEU A 34 -16.80 17.23 0.44
CA LEU A 34 -17.42 16.65 -0.76
C LEU A 34 -17.99 17.70 -1.68
N ARG A 35 -18.68 18.73 -1.10
CA ARG A 35 -19.21 19.85 -1.90
C ARG A 35 -18.10 20.55 -2.64
N VAL A 36 -16.97 20.87 -1.98
CA VAL A 36 -15.81 21.49 -2.62
C VAL A 36 -15.28 20.61 -3.76
N VAL A 37 -15.07 19.32 -3.51
CA VAL A 37 -14.54 18.39 -4.52
C VAL A 37 -15.46 18.30 -5.73
N LEU A 38 -16.78 18.16 -5.51
CA LEU A 38 -17.75 18.06 -6.60
C LEU A 38 -17.86 19.38 -7.38
N THR A 39 -17.73 20.53 -6.72
CA THR A 39 -17.69 21.85 -7.38
C THR A 39 -16.44 21.98 -8.27
N VAL A 40 -15.27 21.61 -7.74
CA VAL A 40 -14.01 21.62 -8.53
C VAL A 40 -14.12 20.72 -9.77
N LEU A 41 -14.71 19.53 -9.63
CA LEU A 41 -14.94 18.65 -10.77
C LEU A 41 -15.87 19.30 -11.80
N LEU A 42 -16.99 19.86 -11.36
CA LEU A 42 -17.98 20.51 -12.22
C LEU A 42 -17.38 21.69 -12.99
N ASP A 43 -16.63 22.58 -12.32
CA ASP A 43 -15.97 23.75 -12.91
C ASP A 43 -14.94 23.35 -13.98
N ASN A 44 -14.31 22.18 -13.80
CA ASN A 44 -13.37 21.63 -14.77
C ASN A 44 -14.01 20.65 -15.77
N LYS A 45 -15.35 20.57 -15.83
CA LYS A 45 -16.10 19.70 -16.73
C LYS A 45 -15.76 18.21 -16.61
N LEU A 46 -15.43 17.79 -15.39
CA LEU A 46 -15.12 16.39 -15.04
C LEU A 46 -16.33 15.76 -14.34
N TYR A 47 -16.61 14.52 -14.68
CA TYR A 47 -17.77 13.80 -14.19
C TYR A 47 -17.36 12.53 -13.44
N ALA A 48 -17.83 12.41 -12.21
CA ALA A 48 -17.70 11.17 -11.44
C ALA A 48 -18.85 10.22 -11.74
N LYS A 49 -18.56 8.97 -12.09
CA LYS A 49 -19.59 7.96 -12.30
C LYS A 49 -20.12 7.48 -10.96
N ARG A 50 -21.37 7.85 -10.61
CA ARG A 50 -22.00 7.54 -9.32
C ARG A 50 -21.89 6.06 -8.90
N SER A 51 -22.06 5.12 -9.85
CA SER A 51 -21.97 3.68 -9.56
C SER A 51 -20.55 3.19 -9.19
N LYS A 52 -19.52 4.03 -9.37
CA LYS A 52 -18.14 3.78 -8.96
C LYS A 52 -17.72 4.59 -7.72
N CYS A 53 -18.63 5.42 -7.22
CA CYS A 53 -18.36 6.25 -6.05
C CYS A 53 -18.93 5.59 -4.79
N VAL A 54 -18.18 5.69 -3.72
CA VAL A 54 -18.58 5.26 -2.37
C VAL A 54 -18.47 6.48 -1.49
N PHE A 55 -19.51 6.78 -0.71
CA PHE A 55 -19.62 7.99 0.09
C PHE A 55 -19.90 7.68 1.57
N GLY A 56 -19.36 8.49 2.48
CA GLY A 56 -19.70 8.48 3.91
C GLY A 56 -19.29 7.17 4.61
N CYS A 57 -18.20 6.53 4.22
CA CYS A 57 -17.71 5.30 4.82
C CYS A 57 -16.66 5.60 5.89
N VAL A 58 -16.68 4.86 6.99
CA VAL A 58 -15.64 4.91 8.03
C VAL A 58 -14.36 4.18 7.62
N GLU A 59 -14.46 3.27 6.67
CA GLU A 59 -13.35 2.55 6.06
C GLU A 59 -13.64 2.35 4.58
N MET A 60 -12.61 2.50 3.73
CA MET A 60 -12.75 2.24 2.31
C MET A 60 -11.48 1.67 1.70
N GLU A 61 -11.66 0.94 0.60
CA GLU A 61 -10.56 0.48 -0.23
C GLU A 61 -10.08 1.62 -1.13
N TYR A 62 -8.78 1.90 -1.06
CA TYR A 62 -8.12 2.87 -1.94
C TYR A 62 -6.74 2.33 -2.33
N LEU A 63 -6.51 2.18 -3.62
CA LEU A 63 -5.25 1.66 -4.17
C LEU A 63 -4.81 0.34 -3.52
N GLY A 64 -5.75 -0.61 -3.36
CA GLY A 64 -5.45 -1.93 -2.78
C GLY A 64 -5.13 -1.93 -1.28
N HIS A 65 -5.39 -0.83 -0.59
CA HIS A 65 -5.30 -0.72 0.86
C HIS A 65 -6.68 -0.42 1.44
N LEU A 66 -6.90 -0.80 2.69
CA LEU A 66 -8.03 -0.34 3.48
C LEU A 66 -7.57 0.85 4.33
N ILE A 67 -8.24 1.98 4.14
CA ILE A 67 -7.96 3.25 4.83
C ILE A 67 -9.12 3.54 5.77
N SER A 68 -8.82 3.86 7.03
CA SER A 68 -9.78 4.26 8.05
C SER A 68 -9.16 5.31 8.98
N GLY A 69 -9.92 5.83 9.94
CA GLY A 69 -9.40 6.69 11.00
C GLY A 69 -8.34 6.01 11.90
N HIS A 70 -8.27 4.67 11.90
CA HIS A 70 -7.28 3.90 12.66
C HIS A 70 -5.96 3.71 11.91
N GLY A 71 -5.91 4.01 10.61
CA GLY A 71 -4.71 3.89 9.80
C GLY A 71 -4.91 3.19 8.47
N VAL A 72 -3.80 2.69 7.90
CA VAL A 72 -3.74 2.00 6.61
C VAL A 72 -3.37 0.55 6.84
N ARG A 73 -4.15 -0.37 6.29
CA ARG A 73 -3.88 -1.81 6.34
C ARG A 73 -4.00 -2.47 4.97
N THR A 74 -3.47 -3.65 4.85
CA THR A 74 -3.59 -4.46 3.63
C THR A 74 -5.04 -4.92 3.40
N ASP A 75 -5.44 -5.08 2.14
CA ASP A 75 -6.72 -5.70 1.81
C ASP A 75 -6.70 -7.19 2.22
N PRO A 76 -7.62 -7.66 3.08
CA PRO A 76 -7.70 -9.06 3.49
C PRO A 76 -7.82 -10.05 2.33
N ARG A 77 -8.46 -9.64 1.22
CA ARG A 77 -8.56 -10.48 0.02
C ARG A 77 -7.18 -10.72 -0.61
N LYS A 78 -6.33 -9.69 -0.62
CA LYS A 78 -4.95 -9.80 -1.13
C LYS A 78 -4.08 -10.61 -0.18
N THR A 79 -4.21 -10.40 1.12
CA THR A 79 -3.53 -11.21 2.13
C THR A 79 -3.90 -12.69 2.00
N LYS A 80 -5.19 -13.01 1.88
CA LYS A 80 -5.66 -14.37 1.65
C LYS A 80 -5.07 -14.98 0.36
N ALA A 81 -5.06 -14.22 -0.73
CA ALA A 81 -4.46 -14.68 -1.99
C ALA A 81 -2.96 -14.99 -1.84
N MET A 82 -2.21 -14.16 -1.09
CA MET A 82 -0.80 -14.43 -0.81
C MET A 82 -0.60 -15.69 0.04
N LEU A 83 -1.42 -15.89 1.08
CA LEU A 83 -1.36 -17.08 1.93
C LEU A 83 -1.66 -18.37 1.15
N GLN A 84 -2.62 -18.31 0.24
CA GLN A 84 -3.04 -19.44 -0.59
C GLN A 84 -2.20 -19.61 -1.85
N TRP A 85 -1.18 -18.77 -2.06
CA TRP A 85 -0.35 -18.87 -3.26
C TRP A 85 0.38 -20.22 -3.32
N PRO A 86 0.28 -20.94 -4.44
CA PRO A 86 0.96 -22.23 -4.59
C PRO A 86 2.48 -22.02 -4.68
N ILE A 87 3.23 -23.06 -4.38
CA ILE A 87 4.69 -23.07 -4.56
C ILE A 87 4.99 -22.75 -6.03
N PRO A 88 5.78 -21.69 -6.32
CA PRO A 88 6.14 -21.35 -7.69
C PRO A 88 6.98 -22.45 -8.36
N THR A 89 6.56 -22.90 -9.53
CA THR A 89 7.27 -23.91 -10.34
C THR A 89 8.08 -23.28 -11.48
N SER A 90 8.09 -21.95 -11.59
CA SER A 90 8.81 -21.23 -12.62
C SER A 90 9.19 -19.82 -12.19
N VAL A 91 10.20 -19.24 -12.84
CA VAL A 91 10.60 -17.83 -12.66
C VAL A 91 9.41 -16.88 -12.86
N LYS A 92 8.54 -17.16 -13.84
CA LYS A 92 7.34 -16.34 -14.10
C LYS A 92 6.36 -16.38 -12.93
N ALA A 93 6.09 -17.57 -12.39
CA ALA A 93 5.21 -17.73 -11.22
C ALA A 93 5.79 -17.05 -9.97
N LEU A 94 7.10 -17.19 -9.74
CA LEU A 94 7.81 -16.53 -8.66
C LEU A 94 7.77 -14.99 -8.79
N ARG A 95 7.98 -14.45 -9.99
CA ARG A 95 7.83 -13.00 -10.24
C ARG A 95 6.43 -12.49 -9.93
N GLY A 96 5.41 -13.25 -10.26
CA GLY A 96 4.02 -12.92 -9.92
C GLY A 96 3.80 -12.81 -8.40
N PHE A 97 4.29 -13.78 -7.64
CA PHE A 97 4.25 -13.78 -6.19
C PHE A 97 5.01 -12.61 -5.57
N LEU A 98 6.28 -12.43 -5.98
CA LEU A 98 7.12 -11.33 -5.50
C LEU A 98 6.56 -9.96 -5.91
N GLY A 99 5.96 -9.83 -7.08
CA GLY A 99 5.29 -8.60 -7.52
C GLY A 99 4.14 -8.22 -6.58
N LEU A 100 3.31 -9.19 -6.19
CA LEU A 100 2.22 -8.96 -5.25
C LEU A 100 2.74 -8.64 -3.84
N THR A 101 3.69 -9.42 -3.31
CA THR A 101 4.21 -9.21 -1.95
C THR A 101 5.03 -7.93 -1.83
N SER A 102 5.78 -7.54 -2.87
CA SER A 102 6.58 -6.30 -2.87
C SER A 102 5.72 -5.04 -2.80
N TYR A 103 4.50 -5.08 -3.30
CA TYR A 103 3.54 -3.98 -3.16
C TYR A 103 3.22 -3.69 -1.69
N TYR A 104 3.16 -4.73 -0.86
CA TYR A 104 2.89 -4.64 0.57
C TYR A 104 4.15 -4.70 1.45
N ARG A 105 5.35 -4.59 0.86
CA ARG A 105 6.63 -4.70 1.60
C ARG A 105 6.74 -3.75 2.80
N LYS A 106 6.11 -2.57 2.73
CA LYS A 106 6.09 -1.57 3.81
C LYS A 106 5.43 -2.05 5.11
N PHE A 107 4.62 -3.14 5.02
CA PHE A 107 3.99 -3.76 6.18
C PHE A 107 4.82 -4.93 6.74
N VAL A 108 5.96 -5.26 6.16
CA VAL A 108 6.77 -6.42 6.55
C VAL A 108 8.15 -5.96 6.97
N LYS A 109 8.44 -6.16 8.26
CA LYS A 109 9.79 -5.93 8.78
C LYS A 109 10.77 -6.89 8.10
N ASP A 110 11.95 -6.40 7.78
CA ASP A 110 13.04 -7.17 7.18
C ASP A 110 12.67 -7.87 5.85
N TYR A 111 11.72 -7.29 5.10
CA TYR A 111 11.25 -7.85 3.83
C TYR A 111 12.41 -8.21 2.89
N GLY A 112 13.43 -7.34 2.77
CA GLY A 112 14.58 -7.57 1.90
C GLY A 112 15.37 -8.84 2.27
N LEU A 113 15.57 -9.08 3.56
CA LEU A 113 16.28 -10.27 4.07
C LEU A 113 15.44 -11.54 3.81
N ILE A 114 14.13 -11.48 4.08
CA ILE A 114 13.24 -12.61 3.88
C ILE A 114 13.20 -13.02 2.40
N VAL A 115 13.16 -12.06 1.46
CA VAL A 115 13.03 -12.36 0.03
C VAL A 115 14.36 -12.64 -0.67
N ALA A 116 15.50 -12.41 -0.04
CA ALA A 116 16.82 -12.59 -0.67
C ALA A 116 17.02 -13.98 -1.30
N PRO A 117 16.69 -15.12 -0.66
CA PRO A 117 16.79 -16.44 -1.27
C PRO A 117 15.85 -16.60 -2.48
N LEU A 118 14.65 -16.02 -2.44
CA LEU A 118 13.67 -16.06 -3.52
C LEU A 118 14.11 -15.23 -4.72
N THR A 119 14.66 -14.05 -4.48
CA THR A 119 15.18 -13.18 -5.56
C THR A 119 16.41 -13.74 -6.25
N ALA A 120 17.22 -14.53 -5.54
CA ALA A 120 18.36 -15.24 -6.14
C ALA A 120 17.93 -16.19 -7.27
N LEU A 121 16.74 -16.80 -7.17
CA LEU A 121 16.17 -17.68 -8.20
C LEU A 121 15.78 -16.94 -9.48
N LEU A 122 15.69 -15.62 -9.45
CA LEU A 122 15.36 -14.81 -10.65
C LEU A 122 16.55 -14.60 -11.57
N LYS A 123 17.77 -14.91 -11.12
CA LYS A 123 18.97 -14.86 -11.96
C LYS A 123 18.89 -15.92 -13.06
N LYS A 124 19.62 -15.69 -14.16
CA LYS A 124 19.67 -16.62 -15.29
C LYS A 124 20.12 -18.01 -14.81
N ASP A 125 19.41 -19.04 -15.23
CA ASP A 125 19.71 -20.46 -14.97
C ASP A 125 19.81 -20.85 -13.48
N SER A 126 19.25 -20.02 -12.57
CA SER A 126 19.36 -20.21 -11.12
C SER A 126 18.07 -20.73 -10.46
N PHE A 127 17.04 -21.08 -11.23
CA PHE A 127 15.77 -21.52 -10.68
C PHE A 127 15.85 -22.95 -10.16
N HIS A 128 16.22 -23.08 -8.89
CA HIS A 128 16.26 -24.35 -8.17
C HIS A 128 15.59 -24.21 -6.79
N TRP A 129 14.46 -24.91 -6.59
CA TRP A 129 13.69 -24.83 -5.36
C TRP A 129 14.36 -25.69 -4.26
N SER A 130 15.01 -25.05 -3.29
CA SER A 130 15.71 -25.69 -2.17
C SER A 130 14.91 -25.53 -0.87
N THR A 131 15.30 -26.25 0.17
CA THR A 131 14.73 -26.12 1.51
C THR A 131 14.83 -24.69 2.06
N GLN A 132 15.94 -23.98 1.79
CA GLN A 132 16.14 -22.59 2.19
C GLN A 132 15.15 -21.65 1.48
N VAL A 133 14.89 -21.89 0.20
CA VAL A 133 13.91 -21.12 -0.58
C VAL A 133 12.50 -21.40 -0.09
N ASP A 134 12.19 -22.65 0.22
CA ASP A 134 10.88 -23.02 0.77
C ASP A 134 10.64 -22.35 2.13
N LEU A 135 11.64 -22.34 3.00
CA LEU A 135 11.59 -21.64 4.27
C LEU A 135 11.32 -20.14 4.08
N ALA A 136 12.07 -19.48 3.18
CA ALA A 136 11.88 -18.05 2.86
C ALA A 136 10.47 -17.75 2.30
N PHE A 137 9.97 -18.64 1.43
CA PHE A 137 8.62 -18.51 0.87
C PHE A 137 7.55 -18.60 1.95
N ASN A 138 7.63 -19.57 2.84
CA ASN A 138 6.68 -19.76 3.93
C ASN A 138 6.80 -18.65 4.99
N THR A 139 8.01 -18.20 5.32
CA THR A 139 8.25 -17.05 6.22
C THR A 139 7.60 -15.80 5.66
N LEU A 140 7.76 -15.52 4.35
CA LEU A 140 7.13 -14.38 3.72
C LEU A 140 5.59 -14.46 3.76
N LYS A 141 5.02 -15.62 3.46
CA LYS A 141 3.56 -15.84 3.57
C LYS A 141 3.07 -15.57 4.99
N GLN A 142 3.78 -16.07 5.98
CA GLN A 142 3.42 -15.86 7.39
C GLN A 142 3.52 -14.40 7.78
N ALA A 143 4.60 -13.69 7.40
CA ALA A 143 4.74 -12.26 7.64
C ALA A 143 3.63 -11.41 6.99
N MET A 144 3.12 -11.85 5.83
CA MET A 144 1.96 -11.23 5.17
C MET A 144 0.61 -11.56 5.82
N SER A 145 0.53 -12.57 6.70
CA SER A 145 -0.73 -12.98 7.33
C SER A 145 -1.21 -12.02 8.41
N GLN A 146 -0.28 -11.36 9.09
CA GLN A 146 -0.55 -10.44 10.20
C GLN A 146 0.22 -9.12 10.03
N PRO A 147 -0.03 -8.38 8.94
CA PRO A 147 0.65 -7.12 8.74
C PRO A 147 0.19 -6.09 9.78
N PRO A 148 1.09 -5.26 10.30
CA PRO A 148 0.72 -4.18 11.19
C PRO A 148 -0.17 -3.16 10.49
N VAL A 149 -0.98 -2.44 11.26
CA VAL A 149 -1.69 -1.24 10.77
C VAL A 149 -0.68 -0.09 10.78
N LEU A 150 -0.47 0.54 9.62
CA LEU A 150 0.40 1.71 9.53
C LEU A 150 -0.39 2.96 9.92
N ALA A 151 0.24 3.79 10.75
CA ALA A 151 -0.33 5.09 11.11
C ALA A 151 -0.50 6.00 9.89
N LEU A 152 -1.54 6.83 9.92
CA LEU A 152 -1.70 7.88 8.91
C LEU A 152 -0.66 8.98 9.15
N PRO A 153 -0.04 9.52 8.08
CA PRO A 153 0.91 10.60 8.23
C PRO A 153 0.21 11.90 8.69
N ASN A 154 0.83 12.59 9.63
CA ASN A 154 0.41 13.94 10.01
C ASN A 154 1.37 14.96 9.38
N PHE A 155 0.93 15.61 8.33
CA PHE A 155 1.77 16.56 7.57
C PHE A 155 2.09 17.85 8.32
N THR A 156 1.52 18.08 9.51
CA THR A 156 1.90 19.21 10.39
C THR A 156 3.07 18.92 11.31
N LYS A 157 3.51 17.63 11.36
CA LYS A 157 4.61 17.17 12.19
C LYS A 157 5.84 16.86 11.32
N PRO A 158 7.05 17.00 11.89
CA PRO A 158 8.27 16.60 11.18
C PRO A 158 8.28 15.09 10.93
N PHE A 159 8.86 14.71 9.79
CA PHE A 159 9.16 13.34 9.46
C PHE A 159 10.60 13.01 9.85
N VAL A 160 10.80 11.80 10.38
CA VAL A 160 12.11 11.24 10.66
C VAL A 160 12.34 10.07 9.72
N ILE A 161 13.49 10.04 9.07
CA ILE A 161 13.92 8.92 8.23
C ILE A 161 15.06 8.22 8.96
N GLU A 162 14.83 7.00 9.42
CA GLU A 162 15.89 6.11 9.89
C GLU A 162 16.38 5.26 8.73
N CYS A 163 17.70 5.28 8.51
CA CYS A 163 18.34 4.48 7.48
C CYS A 163 19.32 3.53 8.11
N ASP A 164 19.28 2.27 7.69
CA ASP A 164 20.26 1.26 8.06
C ASP A 164 20.83 0.60 6.81
N ALA A 165 22.12 0.35 6.80
CA ALA A 165 22.81 -0.22 5.67
C ALA A 165 23.77 -1.33 6.12
N SER A 166 23.71 -2.47 5.43
CA SER A 166 24.67 -3.55 5.54
C SER A 166 25.48 -3.70 4.24
N SER A 167 26.41 -4.62 4.19
CA SER A 167 27.16 -4.93 2.96
C SER A 167 26.28 -5.43 1.81
N THR A 168 25.05 -5.88 2.08
CA THR A 168 24.16 -6.55 1.11
C THR A 168 22.78 -5.90 0.97
N SER A 169 22.41 -5.01 1.87
CA SER A 169 21.07 -4.39 1.86
C SER A 169 21.07 -2.98 2.46
N LEU A 170 20.13 -2.18 1.99
CA LEU A 170 19.80 -0.87 2.52
C LEU A 170 18.34 -0.86 2.94
N GLY A 171 18.06 -0.46 4.16
CA GLY A 171 16.71 -0.24 4.68
C GLY A 171 16.48 1.22 5.05
N ALA A 172 15.24 1.67 4.93
CA ALA A 172 14.82 2.97 5.45
C ALA A 172 13.40 2.89 5.97
N VAL A 173 13.14 3.54 7.10
CA VAL A 173 11.82 3.67 7.70
C VAL A 173 11.48 5.15 7.85
N LEU A 174 10.29 5.54 7.40
CA LEU A 174 9.76 6.88 7.60
C LEU A 174 8.85 6.84 8.83
N MET A 175 9.15 7.68 9.82
CA MET A 175 8.45 7.70 11.10
C MET A 175 8.01 9.10 11.49
N GLN A 176 7.05 9.16 12.41
CA GLN A 176 6.63 10.36 13.14
C GLN A 176 6.36 9.96 14.59
N ASN A 177 6.82 10.78 15.54
CA ASN A 177 6.73 10.52 16.98
C ASN A 177 7.38 9.18 17.34
N HIS A 178 8.60 9.21 17.81
CA HIS A 178 9.36 8.05 18.29
C HIS A 178 8.63 7.28 19.38
#